data_b4cbdd17aae566c14cfc10a2d02e2e5e
#
_entry.id   b4cbdd17aae566c14cfc10a2d02e2e5e
#
_cell.length_a   1.000
_cell.length_b   1.000
_cell.length_c   1.000
_cell.angle_alpha   90.00
_cell.angle_beta   90.00
_cell.angle_gamma   90.00
#
_symmetry.space_group_name_H-M   'P 1'
#
loop_
_entity.id
_entity.type
_entity.pdbx_description
1 polymer ?
#
loop_
_entity_poly.entity_id
_entity_poly.type
_entity_poly.pdbx_seq_one_letter_code
_entity_poly.pdbx_strand_id
1 'polypeptide(L)'
;MRMLDKRLPLPTMDFGEPCSCGKRFIDEVFAHIWVVMVEEGDLKPADPLIAAGSPLIHPGFAMDRPPFLPEKSLVLLSPRVTKKTAERLMREVPELRGVVRTGDFVPGLASADGNTVPRVYELLAGCDVRADVFPLPTGPLVMYKQQSLVHIEFPRAGYPKIRSVQQRVGSPPVPYFIDACSGVGTLGLTAACLGVPRVVMNDAWYASAFWSAFNLEVNREYLSVDRIRIFEQIEDMAKHPVVKEPVKIAETEGEQIIEVYQGDFRELPRILAPGLLPLTALDLFEKKDAAATAKIQKEWLDRVGGEVFIP
;
A
#
# COMPACT_ATOMS: atom_id res chain seq x y z
N MET A 1 -29.14 10.33 8.81
CA MET A 1 -28.00 9.39 8.72
C MET A 1 -28.49 8.03 9.17
N ARG A 2 -28.59 7.08 8.25
CA ARG A 2 -29.04 5.71 8.54
C ARG A 2 -27.82 4.80 8.43
N MET A 3 -27.37 4.24 9.54
CA MET A 3 -26.39 3.14 9.52
C MET A 3 -27.08 1.87 9.05
N LEU A 4 -26.50 1.20 8.04
CA LEU A 4 -27.02 -0.03 7.47
C LEU A 4 -26.29 -1.23 8.06
N ASP A 5 -27.04 -2.31 8.34
CA ASP A 5 -26.41 -3.59 8.66
C ASP A 5 -25.89 -4.24 7.36
N LYS A 6 -24.57 -4.24 7.20
CA LYS A 6 -23.91 -4.73 5.99
C LYS A 6 -24.04 -6.24 5.76
N ARG A 7 -24.50 -6.99 6.76
CA ARG A 7 -24.73 -8.44 6.68
C ARG A 7 -26.12 -8.80 6.16
N LEU A 8 -26.99 -7.80 5.98
CA LEU A 8 -28.35 -7.96 5.47
C LEU A 8 -28.44 -7.40 4.05
N PRO A 9 -29.39 -7.89 3.24
CA PRO A 9 -29.79 -7.24 2.00
C PRO A 9 -30.31 -5.83 2.26
N LEU A 10 -30.26 -4.97 1.26
CA LEU A 10 -30.85 -3.65 1.37
C LEU A 10 -32.39 -3.79 1.45
N PRO A 11 -33.05 -3.20 2.46
CA PRO A 11 -34.49 -3.40 2.67
C PRO A 11 -35.36 -2.73 1.59
N THR A 12 -34.84 -1.74 0.90
CA THR A 12 -35.50 -1.01 -0.19
C THR A 12 -34.44 -0.65 -1.23
N MET A 13 -34.88 -0.42 -2.49
CA MET A 13 -33.96 0.06 -3.55
C MET A 13 -33.67 1.58 -3.43
N ASP A 14 -33.97 2.18 -2.29
CA ASP A 14 -33.69 3.57 -1.98
C ASP A 14 -32.39 3.68 -1.20
N PHE A 15 -31.46 4.50 -1.69
CA PHE A 15 -30.15 4.75 -1.10
C PHE A 15 -29.99 6.16 -0.51
N GLY A 16 -31.08 6.94 -0.44
CA GLY A 16 -31.10 8.26 0.22
C GLY A 16 -30.57 9.41 -0.63
N GLU A 17 -30.80 10.62 -0.16
CA GLU A 17 -30.42 11.88 -0.82
C GLU A 17 -29.08 12.41 -0.27
N PRO A 18 -28.32 13.17 -1.07
CA PRO A 18 -27.13 13.84 -0.59
C PRO A 18 -27.43 14.82 0.55
N CYS A 19 -26.46 14.98 1.45
CA CYS A 19 -26.45 16.08 2.40
C CYS A 19 -26.45 17.44 1.67
N SER A 20 -26.91 18.49 2.32
CA SER A 20 -26.87 19.87 1.78
C SER A 20 -25.47 20.33 1.35
N CYS A 21 -24.42 19.69 1.84
CA CYS A 21 -23.03 19.92 1.42
C CYS A 21 -22.61 19.14 0.17
N GLY A 22 -23.53 18.38 -0.48
CA GLY A 22 -23.26 17.57 -1.65
C GLY A 22 -22.58 16.21 -1.36
N LYS A 23 -22.21 15.92 -0.10
CA LYS A 23 -21.57 14.66 0.29
C LYS A 23 -22.62 13.63 0.73
N ARG A 24 -22.37 12.36 0.43
CA ARG A 24 -23.20 11.26 0.92
C ARG A 24 -22.49 10.46 2.00
N PHE A 25 -23.26 9.92 2.93
CA PHE A 25 -22.74 9.01 3.94
C PHE A 25 -22.28 7.70 3.29
N ILE A 26 -21.17 7.12 3.76
CA ILE A 26 -20.56 5.95 3.13
C ILE A 26 -21.55 4.79 2.95
N ASP A 27 -22.46 4.56 3.90
CA ASP A 27 -23.46 3.48 3.79
C ASP A 27 -24.48 3.76 2.68
N GLU A 28 -24.85 5.03 2.43
CA GLU A 28 -25.72 5.44 1.33
C GLU A 28 -25.03 5.25 -0.03
N VAL A 29 -23.75 5.62 -0.12
CA VAL A 29 -22.92 5.37 -1.32
C VAL A 29 -22.82 3.87 -1.60
N PHE A 30 -22.61 3.08 -0.56
CA PHE A 30 -22.46 1.64 -0.68
C PHE A 30 -23.79 0.95 -1.04
N ALA A 31 -24.91 1.46 -0.53
CA ALA A 31 -26.25 1.05 -0.94
C ALA A 31 -26.51 1.34 -2.42
N HIS A 32 -26.12 2.51 -2.93
CA HIS A 32 -26.21 2.85 -4.35
C HIS A 32 -25.39 1.89 -5.23
N ILE A 33 -24.14 1.60 -4.83
CA ILE A 33 -23.30 0.60 -5.52
C ILE A 33 -24.01 -0.75 -5.58
N TRP A 34 -24.55 -1.22 -4.45
CA TRP A 34 -25.25 -2.50 -4.36
C TRP A 34 -26.49 -2.54 -5.28
N VAL A 35 -27.29 -1.46 -5.32
CA VAL A 35 -28.47 -1.35 -6.20
C VAL A 35 -28.05 -1.51 -7.66
N VAL A 36 -27.05 -0.77 -8.11
CA VAL A 36 -26.55 -0.87 -9.50
C VAL A 36 -26.06 -2.29 -9.81
N MET A 37 -25.33 -2.93 -8.88
CA MET A 37 -24.86 -4.32 -9.07
C MET A 37 -26.01 -5.34 -9.13
N VAL A 38 -27.09 -5.12 -8.40
CA VAL A 38 -28.31 -5.98 -8.48
C VAL A 38 -29.01 -5.78 -9.81
N GLU A 39 -29.19 -4.54 -10.26
CA GLU A 39 -29.84 -4.23 -11.55
C GLU A 39 -29.06 -4.77 -12.74
N GLU A 40 -27.73 -4.79 -12.68
CA GLU A 40 -26.86 -5.37 -13.70
C GLU A 40 -26.74 -6.90 -13.61
N GLY A 41 -27.20 -7.51 -12.51
CA GLY A 41 -27.19 -8.96 -12.30
C GLY A 41 -25.89 -9.51 -11.71
N ASP A 42 -24.95 -8.67 -11.29
CA ASP A 42 -23.74 -9.07 -10.59
C ASP A 42 -24.04 -9.57 -9.16
N LEU A 43 -25.12 -9.06 -8.56
CA LEU A 43 -25.66 -9.48 -7.27
C LEU A 43 -27.15 -9.87 -7.40
N LYS A 44 -27.63 -10.67 -6.44
CA LYS A 44 -29.03 -10.98 -6.28
C LYS A 44 -29.66 -10.06 -5.23
N PRO A 45 -30.97 -9.77 -5.30
CA PRO A 45 -31.67 -8.98 -4.27
C PRO A 45 -31.57 -9.55 -2.85
N ALA A 46 -31.30 -10.85 -2.71
CA ALA A 46 -31.11 -11.53 -1.42
C ALA A 46 -29.64 -11.48 -0.92
N ASP A 47 -28.69 -11.02 -1.73
CA ASP A 47 -27.30 -10.93 -1.30
C ASP A 47 -27.14 -9.80 -0.27
N PRO A 48 -26.31 -9.99 0.78
CA PRO A 48 -26.09 -8.95 1.76
C PRO A 48 -25.28 -7.76 1.17
N LEU A 49 -25.47 -6.58 1.75
CA LEU A 49 -24.80 -5.35 1.28
C LEU A 49 -23.26 -5.51 1.17
N ILE A 50 -22.64 -6.26 2.09
CA ILE A 50 -21.20 -6.54 2.05
C ILE A 50 -20.75 -7.31 0.80
N ALA A 51 -21.67 -8.01 0.11
CA ALA A 51 -21.34 -8.74 -1.11
C ALA A 51 -20.96 -7.83 -2.29
N ALA A 52 -21.31 -6.54 -2.23
CA ALA A 52 -20.87 -5.54 -3.21
C ALA A 52 -19.35 -5.35 -3.22
N GLY A 53 -18.66 -5.64 -2.09
CA GLY A 53 -17.22 -5.57 -2.00
C GLY A 53 -16.71 -4.76 -0.80
N SER A 54 -15.49 -4.21 -0.92
CA SER A 54 -14.82 -3.42 0.11
C SER A 54 -14.52 -2.01 -0.37
N PRO A 55 -14.94 -0.97 0.39
CA PRO A 55 -14.62 0.40 0.07
C PRO A 55 -13.21 0.77 0.54
N LEU A 56 -12.39 1.33 -0.35
CA LEU A 56 -11.11 1.96 0.00
C LEU A 56 -11.24 3.47 -0.16
N ILE A 57 -11.24 4.17 0.96
CA ILE A 57 -11.38 5.65 0.98
C ILE A 57 -10.06 6.30 0.58
N HIS A 58 -10.12 7.36 -0.22
CA HIS A 58 -8.99 8.17 -0.68
C HIS A 58 -9.19 9.65 -0.29
N PRO A 59 -8.25 10.28 0.40
CA PRO A 59 -7.11 9.63 1.06
C PRO A 59 -7.54 8.74 2.24
N GLY A 60 -6.79 7.65 2.45
CA GLY A 60 -6.99 6.75 3.59
C GLY A 60 -6.28 7.29 4.82
N PHE A 61 -6.97 7.34 5.95
CA PHE A 61 -6.41 7.66 7.27
C PHE A 61 -7.17 6.91 8.36
N ALA A 62 -6.62 6.89 9.56
CA ALA A 62 -7.30 6.29 10.70
C ALA A 62 -8.57 7.08 11.03
N MET A 63 -9.72 6.41 11.06
CA MET A 63 -11.02 7.03 11.31
C MET A 63 -11.75 6.27 12.42
N ASP A 64 -12.31 7.03 13.37
CA ASP A 64 -13.11 6.48 14.48
C ASP A 64 -14.59 6.33 14.09
N ARG A 65 -15.02 6.99 13.05
CA ARG A 65 -16.42 6.99 12.59
C ARG A 65 -16.50 6.91 11.08
N PRO A 66 -17.55 6.26 10.52
CA PRO A 66 -17.81 6.25 9.10
C PRO A 66 -17.97 7.67 8.55
N PRO A 67 -17.33 8.00 7.41
CA PRO A 67 -17.30 9.36 6.89
C PRO A 67 -18.46 9.67 5.94
N PHE A 68 -18.65 10.97 5.67
CA PHE A 68 -19.29 11.47 4.47
C PHE A 68 -18.25 11.60 3.35
N LEU A 69 -18.58 11.09 2.18
CA LEU A 69 -17.67 10.98 1.06
C LEU A 69 -17.87 12.12 0.05
N PRO A 70 -16.80 12.84 -0.32
CA PRO A 70 -16.83 13.71 -1.48
C PRO A 70 -16.71 12.89 -2.78
N GLU A 71 -16.90 13.55 -3.92
CA GLU A 71 -16.67 12.94 -5.23
C GLU A 71 -15.25 12.38 -5.37
N LYS A 72 -15.08 11.30 -6.13
CA LYS A 72 -13.79 10.64 -6.45
C LYS A 72 -12.93 10.26 -5.23
N SER A 73 -13.59 9.94 -4.12
CA SER A 73 -12.92 9.57 -2.88
C SER A 73 -12.98 8.09 -2.53
N LEU A 74 -13.50 7.24 -3.41
CA LEU A 74 -13.71 5.82 -3.14
C LEU A 74 -13.16 4.94 -4.27
N VAL A 75 -12.33 3.96 -3.94
CA VAL A 75 -12.02 2.82 -4.81
C VAL A 75 -12.81 1.61 -4.31
N LEU A 76 -13.62 1.01 -5.19
CA LEU A 76 -14.36 -0.21 -4.89
C LEU A 76 -13.51 -1.43 -5.24
N LEU A 77 -13.34 -2.32 -4.29
CA LEU A 77 -12.80 -3.67 -4.50
C LEU A 77 -13.94 -4.67 -4.48
N SER A 78 -14.21 -5.38 -5.57
CA SER A 78 -15.27 -6.36 -5.62
C SER A 78 -14.87 -7.62 -6.40
N PRO A 79 -15.15 -8.83 -5.88
CA PRO A 79 -14.88 -10.06 -6.61
C PRO A 79 -15.93 -10.37 -7.68
N ARG A 80 -17.08 -9.69 -7.65
CA ARG A 80 -18.25 -10.00 -8.48
C ARG A 80 -18.52 -9.01 -9.60
N VAL A 81 -17.95 -7.80 -9.50
CA VAL A 81 -18.22 -6.72 -10.45
C VAL A 81 -17.74 -7.07 -11.86
N THR A 82 -18.61 -6.87 -12.85
CA THR A 82 -18.26 -6.97 -14.27
C THR A 82 -17.75 -5.63 -14.81
N LYS A 83 -17.10 -5.65 -15.98
CA LYS A 83 -16.64 -4.41 -16.63
C LYS A 83 -17.80 -3.47 -16.97
N LYS A 84 -18.90 -4.02 -17.49
CA LYS A 84 -20.13 -3.26 -17.80
C LYS A 84 -20.66 -2.54 -16.57
N THR A 85 -20.76 -3.27 -15.45
CA THR A 85 -21.21 -2.70 -14.16
C THR A 85 -20.24 -1.65 -13.66
N ALA A 86 -18.94 -1.88 -13.75
CA ALA A 86 -17.91 -0.91 -13.33
C ALA A 86 -18.04 0.41 -14.11
N GLU A 87 -18.23 0.36 -15.42
CA GLU A 87 -18.44 1.55 -16.25
C GLU A 87 -19.73 2.30 -15.88
N ARG A 88 -20.80 1.57 -15.57
CA ARG A 88 -22.07 2.16 -15.09
C ARG A 88 -21.88 2.81 -13.71
N LEU A 89 -21.25 2.12 -12.78
CA LEU A 89 -20.95 2.63 -11.44
C LEU A 89 -20.14 3.94 -11.49
N MET A 90 -19.15 4.03 -12.38
CA MET A 90 -18.36 5.26 -12.55
C MET A 90 -19.18 6.45 -13.07
N ARG A 91 -20.28 6.22 -13.77
CA ARG A 91 -21.17 7.28 -14.24
C ARG A 91 -22.21 7.69 -13.21
N GLU A 92 -22.74 6.75 -12.43
CA GLU A 92 -23.90 6.96 -11.54
C GLU A 92 -23.50 7.24 -10.09
N VAL A 93 -22.31 6.80 -9.65
CA VAL A 93 -21.82 6.96 -8.27
C VAL A 93 -20.64 7.94 -8.26
N PRO A 94 -20.87 9.24 -8.08
CA PRO A 94 -19.82 10.27 -8.24
C PRO A 94 -18.68 10.14 -7.23
N GLU A 95 -18.88 9.48 -6.10
CA GLU A 95 -17.84 9.22 -5.09
C GLU A 95 -16.80 8.20 -5.57
N LEU A 96 -17.13 7.38 -6.58
CA LEU A 96 -16.18 6.40 -7.10
C LEU A 96 -15.06 7.07 -7.89
N ARG A 97 -13.85 6.68 -7.55
CA ARG A 97 -12.60 7.00 -8.22
C ARG A 97 -12.16 5.87 -9.15
N GLY A 98 -12.38 4.63 -8.73
CA GLY A 98 -12.02 3.44 -9.49
C GLY A 98 -12.75 2.21 -9.00
N VAL A 99 -12.83 1.21 -9.88
CA VAL A 99 -13.45 -0.09 -9.62
C VAL A 99 -12.47 -1.19 -9.99
N VAL A 100 -12.13 -2.03 -9.03
CA VAL A 100 -11.15 -3.11 -9.14
C VAL A 100 -11.84 -4.44 -8.90
N ARG A 101 -11.65 -5.40 -9.82
CA ARG A 101 -12.05 -6.78 -9.63
C ARG A 101 -10.96 -7.53 -8.87
N THR A 102 -11.34 -8.09 -7.71
CA THR A 102 -10.42 -8.85 -6.84
C THR A 102 -10.48 -10.35 -7.15
N GLY A 103 -9.42 -11.08 -6.76
CA GLY A 103 -9.39 -12.54 -6.73
C GLY A 103 -9.10 -13.06 -5.32
N ASP A 104 -9.08 -14.40 -5.16
CA ASP A 104 -8.79 -15.09 -3.89
C ASP A 104 -7.27 -15.18 -3.64
N PHE A 105 -6.57 -14.05 -3.76
CA PHE A 105 -5.14 -13.93 -3.54
C PHE A 105 -4.80 -12.51 -3.09
N VAL A 106 -3.59 -12.31 -2.59
CA VAL A 106 -3.08 -10.98 -2.24
C VAL A 106 -2.30 -10.42 -3.43
N PRO A 107 -2.64 -9.23 -3.94
CA PRO A 107 -1.93 -8.64 -5.08
C PRO A 107 -0.49 -8.27 -4.68
N GLY A 108 0.44 -8.47 -5.61
CA GLY A 108 1.86 -8.19 -5.38
C GLY A 108 2.62 -9.30 -4.64
N LEU A 109 1.97 -10.44 -4.36
CA LEU A 109 2.63 -11.62 -3.80
C LEU A 109 2.86 -12.69 -4.86
N ALA A 110 4.05 -13.33 -4.82
CA ALA A 110 4.33 -14.53 -5.56
C ALA A 110 3.37 -15.65 -5.13
N SER A 111 2.97 -16.47 -6.07
CA SER A 111 2.07 -17.59 -5.81
C SER A 111 2.84 -18.78 -5.23
N ALA A 112 2.20 -19.55 -4.34
CA ALA A 112 2.78 -20.77 -3.76
C ALA A 112 2.98 -21.90 -4.80
N ASP A 113 2.42 -21.74 -6.01
CA ASP A 113 2.52 -22.72 -7.12
C ASP A 113 3.86 -22.66 -7.89
N GLY A 114 4.83 -21.87 -7.42
CA GLY A 114 6.16 -21.74 -8.03
C GLY A 114 6.25 -20.65 -9.11
N ASN A 115 5.16 -19.92 -9.40
CA ASN A 115 5.22 -18.75 -10.24
C ASN A 115 5.87 -17.60 -9.47
N THR A 116 7.01 -17.12 -9.95
CA THR A 116 7.78 -16.04 -9.30
C THR A 116 7.18 -14.65 -9.55
N VAL A 117 6.31 -14.52 -10.57
CA VAL A 117 5.66 -13.24 -10.88
C VAL A 117 4.39 -13.10 -10.03
N PRO A 118 4.28 -12.07 -9.21
CA PRO A 118 3.10 -11.79 -8.40
C PRO A 118 1.83 -11.63 -9.24
N ARG A 119 0.72 -12.17 -8.73
CA ARG A 119 -0.61 -11.93 -9.31
C ARG A 119 -1.09 -10.54 -8.94
N VAL A 120 -1.92 -9.97 -9.81
CA VAL A 120 -2.49 -8.62 -9.65
C VAL A 120 -4.00 -8.67 -9.80
N TYR A 121 -4.69 -7.71 -9.20
CA TYR A 121 -6.12 -7.50 -9.44
C TYR A 121 -6.33 -6.77 -10.76
N GLU A 122 -7.56 -6.74 -11.24
CA GLU A 122 -7.91 -6.08 -12.51
C GLU A 122 -8.61 -4.74 -12.25
N LEU A 123 -7.99 -3.64 -12.70
CA LEU A 123 -8.66 -2.35 -12.76
C LEU A 123 -9.67 -2.35 -13.91
N LEU A 124 -10.96 -2.35 -13.61
CA LEU A 124 -12.03 -2.38 -14.60
C LEU A 124 -12.39 -0.99 -15.13
N ALA A 125 -12.36 0.03 -14.27
CA ALA A 125 -12.70 1.40 -14.65
C ALA A 125 -12.07 2.41 -13.68
N GLY A 126 -11.78 3.61 -14.17
CA GLY A 126 -11.28 4.73 -13.37
C GLY A 126 -9.80 4.62 -12.98
N CYS A 127 -9.49 5.03 -11.75
CA CYS A 127 -8.14 5.06 -11.20
C CYS A 127 -8.15 4.47 -9.78
N ASP A 128 -7.29 3.47 -9.53
CA ASP A 128 -7.17 2.80 -8.23
C ASP A 128 -5.96 3.26 -7.41
N VAL A 129 -5.25 4.29 -7.86
CA VAL A 129 -4.19 4.92 -7.07
C VAL A 129 -4.79 5.62 -5.87
N ARG A 130 -4.34 5.23 -4.68
CA ARG A 130 -4.82 5.76 -3.40
C ARG A 130 -3.64 6.24 -2.55
N ALA A 131 -3.82 7.36 -1.84
CA ALA A 131 -2.93 7.80 -0.79
C ALA A 131 -3.40 7.26 0.56
N ASP A 132 -2.48 6.75 1.37
CA ASP A 132 -2.65 6.50 2.81
C ASP A 132 -1.84 7.53 3.60
N VAL A 133 -2.41 8.05 4.67
CA VAL A 133 -1.78 9.08 5.52
C VAL A 133 -1.56 8.51 6.91
N PHE A 134 -0.30 8.50 7.33
CA PHE A 134 0.12 8.04 8.66
C PHE A 134 0.69 9.21 9.48
N PRO A 135 0.20 9.45 10.70
CA PRO A 135 0.74 10.50 11.54
C PRO A 135 2.13 10.09 12.07
N LEU A 136 3.14 10.94 11.86
CA LEU A 136 4.46 10.86 12.50
C LEU A 136 4.68 12.10 13.36
N PRO A 137 5.61 12.07 14.34
CA PRO A 137 5.98 13.24 15.14
C PRO A 137 6.48 14.42 14.30
N THR A 138 7.11 14.14 13.16
CA THR A 138 7.67 15.12 12.22
C THR A 138 6.67 15.68 11.22
N GLY A 139 5.47 15.08 11.10
CA GLY A 139 4.45 15.48 10.13
C GLY A 139 3.76 14.25 9.52
N PRO A 140 2.76 14.43 8.64
CA PRO A 140 2.07 13.32 8.00
C PRO A 140 2.96 12.62 6.97
N LEU A 141 3.13 11.31 7.09
CA LEU A 141 3.71 10.47 6.05
C LEU A 141 2.61 10.09 5.06
N VAL A 142 2.76 10.49 3.79
CA VAL A 142 1.79 10.24 2.72
C VAL A 142 2.31 9.15 1.78
N MET A 143 1.57 8.05 1.67
CA MET A 143 1.99 6.86 0.92
C MET A 143 1.01 6.58 -0.22
N TYR A 144 1.40 6.88 -1.45
CA TYR A 144 0.66 6.51 -2.64
C TYR A 144 0.95 5.07 -3.05
N LYS A 145 -0.08 4.39 -3.52
CA LYS A 145 0.02 3.05 -4.09
C LYS A 145 -1.15 2.73 -5.02
N GLN A 146 -0.90 1.86 -5.98
CA GLN A 146 -1.92 1.32 -6.85
C GLN A 146 -2.50 0.04 -6.25
N GLN A 147 -3.82 0.05 -5.97
CA GLN A 147 -4.47 -0.99 -5.18
C GLN A 147 -4.59 -2.33 -5.90
N SER A 148 -4.57 -2.34 -7.22
CA SER A 148 -4.57 -3.56 -8.02
C SER A 148 -3.22 -4.27 -8.06
N LEU A 149 -2.11 -3.55 -7.81
CA LEU A 149 -0.75 -4.08 -8.00
C LEU A 149 -0.04 -4.46 -6.72
N VAL A 150 -0.42 -3.89 -5.57
CA VAL A 150 0.31 -4.08 -4.32
C VAL A 150 -0.64 -4.44 -3.17
N HIS A 151 -0.08 -5.08 -2.16
CA HIS A 151 -0.82 -5.46 -0.96
C HIS A 151 -1.56 -4.27 -0.33
N ILE A 152 -2.82 -4.51 0.05
CA ILE A 152 -3.69 -3.50 0.62
C ILE A 152 -3.49 -3.46 2.13
N GLU A 153 -3.04 -2.32 2.63
CA GLU A 153 -2.97 -2.01 4.04
C GLU A 153 -3.91 -0.84 4.37
N PHE A 154 -4.47 -0.86 5.57
CA PHE A 154 -5.33 0.21 6.05
C PHE A 154 -4.61 1.02 7.12
N PRO A 155 -4.55 2.36 7.01
CA PRO A 155 -4.05 3.20 8.08
C PRO A 155 -4.85 2.97 9.36
N ARG A 156 -4.13 2.78 10.48
CA ARG A 156 -4.72 2.60 11.81
C ARG A 156 -4.04 3.56 12.78
N ALA A 157 -4.77 4.00 13.78
CA ALA A 157 -4.16 4.73 14.88
C ALA A 157 -3.09 3.84 15.55
N GLY A 158 -1.87 4.38 15.71
CA GLY A 158 -0.75 3.65 16.29
C GLY A 158 -0.32 2.43 15.46
N TYR A 159 -0.25 2.56 14.15
CA TYR A 159 0.12 1.49 13.21
C TYR A 159 1.35 0.69 13.69
N PRO A 160 1.23 -0.62 14.00
CA PRO A 160 2.24 -1.36 14.77
C PRO A 160 3.63 -1.36 14.12
N LYS A 161 3.70 -1.53 12.80
CA LYS A 161 4.96 -1.56 12.06
C LYS A 161 5.69 -0.20 12.13
N ILE A 162 4.98 0.91 11.94
CA ILE A 162 5.53 2.26 12.08
C ILE A 162 6.02 2.49 13.51
N ARG A 163 5.23 2.11 14.52
CA ARG A 163 5.64 2.20 15.93
C ARG A 163 6.90 1.39 16.21
N SER A 164 7.04 0.21 15.61
CA SER A 164 8.25 -0.62 15.82
C SER A 164 9.51 0.05 15.27
N VAL A 165 9.41 0.79 14.15
CA VAL A 165 10.51 1.62 13.61
C VAL A 165 10.78 2.80 14.54
N GLN A 166 9.74 3.56 14.94
CA GLN A 166 9.88 4.71 15.84
C GLN A 166 10.60 4.36 17.14
N GLN A 167 10.26 3.21 17.74
CA GLN A 167 10.87 2.75 19.00
C GLN A 167 12.35 2.40 18.85
N ARG A 168 12.77 1.89 17.68
CA ARG A 168 14.17 1.45 17.45
C ARG A 168 15.06 2.57 16.95
N VAL A 169 14.52 3.49 16.15
CA VAL A 169 15.29 4.59 15.57
C VAL A 169 15.59 5.68 16.59
N GLY A 170 14.75 5.85 17.62
CA GLY A 170 14.82 7.01 18.50
C GLY A 170 15.95 7.01 19.52
N SER A 171 16.45 5.85 19.99
CA SER A 171 17.52 5.83 21.01
C SER A 171 18.13 4.43 21.16
N PRO A 172 19.45 4.26 20.92
CA PRO A 172 20.39 5.24 20.41
C PRO A 172 20.13 5.63 18.95
N PRO A 173 20.69 6.75 18.44
CA PRO A 173 20.55 7.14 17.04
C PRO A 173 21.03 6.04 16.09
N VAL A 174 20.20 5.71 15.11
CA VAL A 174 20.52 4.71 14.08
C VAL A 174 21.16 5.42 12.88
N PRO A 175 22.42 5.12 12.53
CA PRO A 175 23.09 5.80 11.42
C PRO A 175 22.67 5.25 10.05
N TYR A 176 22.16 4.03 9.99
CA TYR A 176 21.84 3.33 8.76
C TYR A 176 20.65 2.40 8.95
N PHE A 177 19.61 2.57 8.11
CA PHE A 177 18.40 1.76 8.11
C PHE A 177 18.22 1.04 6.77
N ILE A 178 17.84 -0.22 6.81
CA ILE A 178 17.53 -1.02 5.62
C ILE A 178 16.09 -1.53 5.76
N ASP A 179 15.24 -1.18 4.77
CA ASP A 179 13.93 -1.78 4.56
C ASP A 179 14.06 -2.78 3.41
N ALA A 180 14.36 -4.04 3.75
CA ALA A 180 14.81 -5.04 2.78
C ALA A 180 13.66 -5.60 1.91
N CYS A 181 12.41 -5.49 2.38
CA CYS A 181 11.18 -5.87 1.67
C CYS A 181 10.18 -4.71 1.82
N SER A 182 10.49 -3.57 1.20
CA SER A 182 9.92 -2.26 1.55
C SER A 182 8.45 -2.10 1.16
N GLY A 183 7.91 -2.97 0.30
CA GLY A 183 6.63 -2.69 -0.30
C GLY A 183 6.66 -1.34 -1.00
N VAL A 184 5.78 -0.43 -0.59
CA VAL A 184 5.74 0.95 -1.12
C VAL A 184 6.61 1.94 -0.33
N GLY A 185 7.51 1.45 0.53
CA GLY A 185 8.49 2.26 1.25
C GLY A 185 8.04 2.78 2.63
N THR A 186 6.97 2.24 3.21
CA THR A 186 6.39 2.79 4.45
C THR A 186 7.38 2.81 5.62
N LEU A 187 8.15 1.75 5.85
CA LEU A 187 9.07 1.69 6.99
C LEU A 187 10.36 2.47 6.73
N GLY A 188 10.92 2.35 5.52
CA GLY A 188 12.09 3.10 5.11
C GLY A 188 11.88 4.60 5.17
N LEU A 189 10.75 5.10 4.63
CA LEU A 189 10.40 6.51 4.70
C LEU A 189 10.06 6.96 6.12
N THR A 190 9.45 6.08 6.95
CA THR A 190 9.31 6.38 8.40
C THR A 190 10.68 6.63 9.04
N ALA A 191 11.68 5.77 8.79
CA ALA A 191 13.02 5.95 9.33
C ALA A 191 13.68 7.24 8.80
N ALA A 192 13.53 7.54 7.51
CA ALA A 192 14.04 8.76 6.90
C ALA A 192 13.42 10.02 7.51
N CYS A 193 12.08 10.08 7.64
CA CYS A 193 11.38 11.20 8.28
C CYS A 193 11.74 11.37 9.77
N LEU A 194 12.24 10.35 10.43
CA LEU A 194 12.75 10.40 11.80
C LEU A 194 14.25 10.81 11.86
N GLY A 195 14.83 11.18 10.73
CA GLY A 195 16.19 11.73 10.66
C GLY A 195 17.31 10.70 10.52
N VAL A 196 17.03 9.44 10.14
CA VAL A 196 18.07 8.47 9.83
C VAL A 196 18.89 8.97 8.63
N PRO A 197 20.23 9.14 8.76
CA PRO A 197 21.02 9.78 7.70
C PRO A 197 21.18 8.91 6.45
N ARG A 198 21.14 7.58 6.59
CA ARG A 198 21.22 6.67 5.44
C ARG A 198 20.09 5.64 5.48
N VAL A 199 19.36 5.55 4.37
CA VAL A 199 18.24 4.59 4.23
C VAL A 199 18.33 3.86 2.90
N VAL A 200 18.19 2.55 2.93
CA VAL A 200 18.02 1.72 1.74
C VAL A 200 16.64 1.08 1.79
N MET A 201 15.88 1.22 0.71
CA MET A 201 14.60 0.55 0.49
C MET A 201 14.73 -0.40 -0.70
N ASN A 202 14.25 -1.62 -0.57
CA ASN A 202 14.32 -2.62 -1.63
C ASN A 202 13.06 -3.47 -1.69
N ASP A 203 12.58 -3.74 -2.89
CA ASP A 203 11.52 -4.74 -3.12
C ASP A 203 11.75 -5.46 -4.46
N ALA A 204 11.48 -6.74 -4.52
CA ALA A 204 11.64 -7.51 -5.76
C ALA A 204 10.55 -7.20 -6.80
N TRP A 205 9.36 -6.79 -6.34
CA TRP A 205 8.22 -6.47 -7.18
C TRP A 205 8.33 -5.04 -7.74
N TYR A 206 8.30 -4.90 -9.06
CA TYR A 206 8.49 -3.62 -9.74
C TYR A 206 7.54 -2.50 -9.24
N ALA A 207 6.26 -2.83 -9.04
CA ALA A 207 5.28 -1.85 -8.61
C ALA A 207 5.58 -1.35 -7.18
N SER A 208 6.03 -2.23 -6.28
CA SER A 208 6.47 -1.86 -4.94
C SER A 208 7.67 -0.92 -4.99
N ALA A 209 8.72 -1.28 -5.73
CA ALA A 209 9.93 -0.48 -5.87
C ALA A 209 9.65 0.89 -6.51
N PHE A 210 8.82 0.94 -7.58
CA PHE A 210 8.39 2.20 -8.19
C PHE A 210 7.66 3.10 -7.20
N TRP A 211 6.66 2.56 -6.49
CA TRP A 211 5.91 3.36 -5.52
C TRP A 211 6.76 3.80 -4.34
N SER A 212 7.79 3.02 -3.93
CA SER A 212 8.78 3.49 -2.93
C SER A 212 9.53 4.73 -3.42
N ALA A 213 9.99 4.72 -4.67
CA ALA A 213 10.69 5.87 -5.28
C ALA A 213 9.74 7.08 -5.44
N PHE A 214 8.50 6.86 -5.89
CA PHE A 214 7.50 7.91 -6.01
C PHE A 214 7.16 8.53 -4.64
N ASN A 215 6.99 7.71 -3.62
CA ASN A 215 6.68 8.16 -2.26
C ASN A 215 7.84 8.90 -1.60
N LEU A 216 9.07 8.66 -2.02
CA LEU A 216 10.23 9.45 -1.61
C LEU A 216 10.06 10.91 -2.06
N GLU A 217 9.65 11.15 -3.32
CA GLU A 217 9.38 12.50 -3.84
C GLU A 217 8.16 13.15 -3.16
N VAL A 218 7.09 12.38 -2.91
CA VAL A 218 5.86 12.86 -2.24
C VAL A 218 6.15 13.41 -0.83
N ASN A 219 7.10 12.79 -0.11
CA ASN A 219 7.43 13.16 1.26
C ASN A 219 8.70 14.03 1.37
N ARG A 220 9.20 14.56 0.27
CA ARG A 220 10.46 15.31 0.19
C ARG A 220 10.58 16.43 1.23
N GLU A 221 9.50 17.15 1.52
CA GLU A 221 9.48 18.27 2.47
C GLU A 221 9.83 17.86 3.92
N TYR A 222 9.75 16.57 4.24
CA TYR A 222 10.09 16.02 5.56
C TYR A 222 11.48 15.38 5.61
N LEU A 223 12.26 15.52 4.53
CA LEU A 223 13.57 14.91 4.35
C LEU A 223 14.66 15.99 4.21
N SER A 224 15.85 15.71 4.71
CA SER A 224 17.03 16.58 4.53
C SER A 224 17.75 16.25 3.22
N VAL A 225 17.06 16.46 2.09
CA VAL A 225 17.55 16.14 0.75
C VAL A 225 17.47 17.36 -0.18
N ASP A 226 18.53 17.57 -0.93
CA ASP A 226 18.62 18.66 -1.92
C ASP A 226 17.96 18.25 -3.23
N ARG A 227 18.18 16.99 -3.63
CA ARG A 227 17.74 16.46 -4.90
C ARG A 227 17.32 14.99 -4.78
N ILE A 228 16.27 14.63 -5.52
CA ILE A 228 15.83 13.24 -5.73
C ILE A 228 15.95 12.93 -7.22
N ARG A 229 16.56 11.80 -7.56
CA ARG A 229 16.64 11.27 -8.92
C ARG A 229 15.92 9.94 -8.97
N ILE A 230 14.93 9.82 -9.87
CA ILE A 230 14.25 8.57 -10.21
C ILE A 230 14.73 8.17 -11.59
N PHE A 231 15.27 6.96 -11.76
CA PHE A 231 15.95 6.52 -12.97
C PHE A 231 15.03 5.78 -13.93
N GLU A 232 13.95 5.17 -13.43
CA GLU A 232 13.12 4.26 -14.18
C GLU A 232 11.65 4.72 -14.18
N GLN A 233 10.95 4.47 -15.29
CA GLN A 233 9.51 4.66 -15.40
C GLN A 233 8.77 3.34 -15.13
N ILE A 234 7.54 3.43 -14.61
CA ILE A 234 6.76 2.25 -14.24
C ILE A 234 6.52 1.29 -15.42
N GLU A 235 6.35 1.84 -16.63
CA GLU A 235 6.11 1.06 -17.84
C GLU A 235 7.35 0.25 -18.27
N ASP A 236 8.55 0.77 -18.03
CA ASP A 236 9.80 0.07 -18.31
C ASP A 236 10.08 -1.00 -17.26
N MET A 237 9.88 -0.67 -15.99
CA MET A 237 9.98 -1.64 -14.89
C MET A 237 9.00 -2.81 -15.05
N ALA A 238 7.79 -2.56 -15.56
CA ALA A 238 6.77 -3.60 -15.78
C ALA A 238 7.20 -4.66 -16.82
N LYS A 239 8.17 -4.36 -17.70
CA LYS A 239 8.76 -5.33 -18.64
C LYS A 239 9.63 -6.38 -17.91
N HIS A 240 10.13 -6.03 -16.73
CA HIS A 240 10.94 -6.87 -15.85
C HIS A 240 10.32 -6.90 -14.45
N PRO A 241 9.14 -7.55 -14.31
CA PRO A 241 8.29 -7.39 -13.14
C PRO A 241 8.94 -7.86 -11.82
N VAL A 242 9.82 -8.84 -11.90
CA VAL A 242 10.65 -9.30 -10.79
C VAL A 242 12.08 -9.43 -11.26
N VAL A 243 13.02 -8.83 -10.56
CA VAL A 243 14.46 -8.98 -10.85
C VAL A 243 15.17 -9.58 -9.64
N LYS A 244 16.21 -10.33 -9.90
CA LYS A 244 17.01 -10.99 -8.85
C LYS A 244 18.10 -10.05 -8.33
N GLU A 245 18.92 -9.54 -9.24
CA GLU A 245 20.02 -8.63 -8.88
C GLU A 245 19.47 -7.22 -8.62
N PRO A 246 19.84 -6.56 -7.52
CA PRO A 246 19.35 -5.23 -7.20
C PRO A 246 19.73 -4.18 -8.25
N VAL A 247 18.71 -3.53 -8.82
CA VAL A 247 18.85 -2.41 -9.73
C VAL A 247 18.42 -1.14 -9.01
N LYS A 248 19.24 -0.10 -9.05
CA LYS A 248 18.91 1.17 -8.40
C LYS A 248 17.81 1.90 -9.17
N ILE A 249 16.72 2.21 -8.50
CA ILE A 249 15.51 2.87 -9.07
C ILE A 249 15.50 4.36 -8.74
N ALA A 250 15.97 4.74 -7.54
CA ALA A 250 16.09 6.13 -7.15
C ALA A 250 17.21 6.34 -6.14
N GLU A 251 17.69 7.58 -6.06
CA GLU A 251 18.61 8.02 -5.03
C GLU A 251 18.41 9.50 -4.67
N THR A 252 18.94 9.91 -3.51
CA THR A 252 18.95 11.31 -3.08
C THR A 252 20.35 11.86 -2.98
N GLU A 253 20.47 13.18 -3.12
CA GLU A 253 21.63 13.98 -2.77
C GLU A 253 21.25 14.92 -1.63
N GLY A 254 22.17 15.23 -0.71
CA GLY A 254 21.95 16.08 0.46
C GLY A 254 22.53 15.47 1.73
N GLU A 255 22.04 15.91 2.88
CA GLU A 255 22.46 15.39 4.19
C GLU A 255 21.95 13.95 4.42
N GLN A 256 20.78 13.62 3.90
CA GLN A 256 20.26 12.26 3.91
C GLN A 256 20.52 11.56 2.58
N ILE A 257 21.07 10.37 2.63
CA ILE A 257 21.29 9.49 1.48
C ILE A 257 20.25 8.37 1.54
N ILE A 258 19.30 8.43 0.62
CA ILE A 258 18.22 7.44 0.51
C ILE A 258 18.31 6.79 -0.86
N GLU A 259 18.37 5.47 -0.88
CA GLU A 259 18.47 4.69 -2.10
C GLU A 259 17.32 3.70 -2.20
N VAL A 260 16.73 3.60 -3.38
CA VAL A 260 15.64 2.65 -3.69
C VAL A 260 16.13 1.67 -4.73
N TYR A 261 15.92 0.39 -4.48
CA TYR A 261 16.31 -0.71 -5.38
C TYR A 261 15.11 -1.60 -5.73
N GLN A 262 15.13 -2.17 -6.92
CA GLN A 262 14.33 -3.32 -7.28
C GLN A 262 15.24 -4.55 -7.27
N GLY A 263 14.96 -5.55 -6.43
CA GLY A 263 15.78 -6.77 -6.39
C GLY A 263 15.38 -7.75 -5.29
N ASP A 264 15.88 -8.98 -5.40
CA ASP A 264 15.75 -9.96 -4.31
C ASP A 264 16.58 -9.48 -3.11
N PHE A 265 15.94 -9.36 -1.94
CA PHE A 265 16.61 -8.90 -0.73
C PHE A 265 17.84 -9.76 -0.36
N ARG A 266 17.88 -11.04 -0.75
CA ARG A 266 19.01 -11.95 -0.52
C ARG A 266 20.28 -11.53 -1.29
N GLU A 267 20.11 -10.80 -2.38
CA GLU A 267 21.23 -10.27 -3.18
C GLU A 267 21.64 -8.84 -2.77
N LEU A 268 20.81 -8.16 -2.01
CA LEU A 268 21.05 -6.79 -1.52
C LEU A 268 22.40 -6.64 -0.78
N PRO A 269 22.88 -7.60 0.04
CA PRO A 269 24.18 -7.51 0.70
C PRO A 269 25.38 -7.24 -0.21
N ARG A 270 25.26 -7.54 -1.52
CA ARG A 270 26.35 -7.30 -2.49
C ARG A 270 26.60 -5.84 -2.82
N ILE A 271 25.58 -5.00 -2.61
CA ILE A 271 25.63 -3.57 -2.98
C ILE A 271 25.61 -2.64 -1.78
N LEU A 272 25.44 -3.18 -0.56
CA LEU A 272 25.44 -2.38 0.66
C LEU A 272 26.81 -1.79 0.94
N ALA A 273 26.84 -0.58 1.50
CA ALA A 273 28.09 0.05 1.90
C ALA A 273 28.78 -0.75 3.02
N PRO A 274 30.05 -1.09 2.86
CA PRO A 274 30.79 -1.83 3.89
C PRO A 274 31.04 -0.97 5.13
N GLY A 275 31.15 -1.62 6.28
CA GLY A 275 31.64 -0.99 7.54
C GLY A 275 30.55 -0.25 8.35
N LEU A 276 29.33 -0.15 7.87
CA LEU A 276 28.21 0.37 8.64
C LEU A 276 27.35 -0.81 9.13
N LEU A 277 27.00 -0.79 10.42
CA LEU A 277 26.09 -1.76 11.02
C LEU A 277 24.66 -1.21 10.95
N PRO A 278 23.81 -1.76 10.09
CA PRO A 278 22.44 -1.25 9.91
C PRO A 278 21.48 -1.78 10.97
N LEU A 279 20.38 -1.04 11.16
CA LEU A 279 19.13 -1.57 11.65
C LEU A 279 18.29 -2.02 10.43
N THR A 280 17.98 -3.31 10.33
CA THR A 280 17.25 -3.85 9.19
C THR A 280 15.83 -4.29 9.57
N ALA A 281 14.83 -3.81 8.82
CA ALA A 281 13.49 -4.36 8.81
C ALA A 281 13.37 -5.43 7.71
N LEU A 282 12.95 -6.65 8.09
CA LEU A 282 12.58 -7.73 7.16
C LEU A 282 11.06 -7.92 7.23
N ASP A 283 10.30 -7.14 6.45
CA ASP A 283 8.84 -7.22 6.41
C ASP A 283 8.37 -8.35 5.49
N LEU A 284 8.66 -9.58 5.88
CA LEU A 284 8.30 -10.78 5.13
C LEU A 284 6.79 -11.05 5.21
N PHE A 285 6.20 -11.54 4.12
CA PHE A 285 4.79 -11.91 4.10
C PHE A 285 4.49 -13.22 4.88
N GLU A 286 5.35 -14.23 4.74
CA GLU A 286 5.19 -15.53 5.40
C GLU A 286 5.82 -15.55 6.80
N LYS A 287 5.23 -14.76 7.73
CA LYS A 287 5.69 -14.71 9.14
C LYS A 287 5.17 -15.86 10.00
N LYS A 288 4.30 -16.73 9.48
CA LYS A 288 3.66 -17.82 10.23
C LYS A 288 4.62 -18.95 10.58
N ASP A 289 5.63 -19.18 9.75
CA ASP A 289 6.69 -20.15 10.04
C ASP A 289 7.83 -19.45 10.80
N ALA A 290 7.80 -19.58 12.12
CA ALA A 290 8.82 -18.98 12.98
C ALA A 290 10.22 -19.55 12.73
N ALA A 291 10.34 -20.85 12.37
CA ALA A 291 11.64 -21.46 12.12
C ALA A 291 12.25 -20.95 10.79
N ALA A 292 11.45 -20.88 9.72
CA ALA A 292 11.88 -20.31 8.46
C ALA A 292 12.25 -18.82 8.61
N THR A 293 11.46 -18.05 9.35
CA THR A 293 11.73 -16.64 9.64
C THR A 293 13.04 -16.47 10.40
N ALA A 294 13.26 -17.26 11.46
CA ALA A 294 14.50 -17.21 12.25
C ALA A 294 15.74 -17.60 11.39
N LYS A 295 15.60 -18.56 10.49
CA LYS A 295 16.66 -18.93 9.54
C LYS A 295 17.03 -17.75 8.63
N ILE A 296 16.03 -17.09 8.03
CA ILE A 296 16.26 -15.91 7.17
C ILE A 296 16.93 -14.78 7.94
N GLN A 297 16.48 -14.49 9.17
CA GLN A 297 17.12 -13.48 10.03
C GLN A 297 18.58 -13.82 10.31
N LYS A 298 18.89 -15.08 10.63
CA LYS A 298 20.27 -15.51 10.87
C LYS A 298 21.13 -15.37 9.61
N GLU A 299 20.67 -15.85 8.46
CA GLU A 299 21.38 -15.71 7.20
C GLU A 299 21.63 -14.25 6.82
N TRP A 300 20.69 -13.35 7.13
CA TRP A 300 20.86 -11.92 6.94
C TRP A 300 21.95 -11.35 7.87
N LEU A 301 21.88 -11.66 9.16
CA LEU A 301 22.87 -11.21 10.16
C LEU A 301 24.27 -11.69 9.82
N ASP A 302 24.42 -12.93 9.37
CA ASP A 302 25.73 -13.50 8.99
C ASP A 302 26.34 -12.78 7.78
N ARG A 303 25.54 -12.16 6.90
CA ARG A 303 25.98 -11.48 5.67
C ARG A 303 26.10 -9.96 5.80
N VAL A 304 25.24 -9.35 6.58
CA VAL A 304 25.10 -7.88 6.68
C VAL A 304 25.57 -7.35 8.04
N GLY A 305 25.36 -8.13 9.08
CA GLY A 305 25.60 -7.67 10.47
C GLY A 305 24.50 -6.73 10.98
N GLY A 306 24.83 -6.00 12.06
CA GLY A 306 23.91 -5.04 12.67
C GLY A 306 22.78 -5.68 13.47
N GLU A 307 21.63 -5.03 13.49
CA GLU A 307 20.39 -5.52 14.12
C GLU A 307 19.34 -5.81 13.05
N VAL A 308 18.59 -6.89 13.22
CA VAL A 308 17.46 -7.24 12.34
C VAL A 308 16.18 -7.48 13.13
N PHE A 309 15.07 -6.99 12.62
CA PHE A 309 13.75 -7.24 13.23
C PHE A 309 12.67 -7.53 12.18
N ILE A 310 11.64 -8.23 12.61
CA ILE A 310 10.40 -8.47 11.84
C ILE A 310 9.35 -7.50 12.40
N PRO A 311 8.87 -6.54 11.59
CA PRO A 311 7.91 -5.52 12.05
C PRO A 311 6.48 -6.03 12.18
#